data_953a28f7300ed896529e8af6bfbd0b87
#
_entry.id   953a28f7300ed896529e8af6bfbd0b87
#
_cell.length_a   1.000
_cell.length_b   1.000
_cell.length_c   1.000
_cell.angle_alpha   90.00
_cell.angle_beta   90.00
_cell.angle_gamma   90.00
#
_symmetry.space_group_name_H-M   'P 1'
#
loop_
_entity.id
_entity.type
_entity.pdbx_description
1 polymer ?
#
loop_
_entity_poly.entity_id
_entity_poly.type
_entity_poly.pdbx_seq_one_letter_code
_entity_poly.pdbx_strand_id
1 'polypeptide(L)'
;HASTFRPAPLGLEAGTPAVSGVIALGAALDYLERLDTEAVSQHEAALHRLLLAGLRGRAGLRLLGEPHSALACFTVDGIHSGDLAHLLTEQGIAVRAGHHCAMPLLQRLGVNGAIRVSLGLYNDEGDLQRFFTALDKALELLQ
;
A
#
# COMPACT_ATOMS: atom_id res chain seq x y z
N HIS A 1 44.50 -23.13 17.81
CA HIS A 1 43.39 -22.59 18.59
C HIS A 1 42.09 -23.11 17.99
N ALA A 2 41.30 -23.84 18.80
CA ALA A 2 39.97 -24.29 18.39
C ALA A 2 38.93 -23.22 18.73
N SER A 3 38.07 -22.88 17.77
CA SER A 3 36.93 -22.01 18.02
C SER A 3 35.81 -22.82 18.64
N THR A 4 35.19 -22.28 19.70
CA THR A 4 34.00 -22.88 20.31
C THR A 4 32.80 -21.98 19.99
N PHE A 5 31.67 -22.58 19.65
CA PHE A 5 30.43 -21.88 19.34
C PHE A 5 29.46 -22.02 20.50
N ARG A 6 28.73 -20.98 20.79
CA ARG A 6 27.63 -21.01 21.77
C ARG A 6 26.44 -21.79 21.20
N PRO A 7 25.62 -22.43 22.03
CA PRO A 7 24.37 -23.02 21.56
C PRO A 7 23.40 -21.94 21.08
N ALA A 8 22.43 -22.35 20.25
CA ALA A 8 21.32 -21.46 19.89
C ALA A 8 20.52 -21.04 21.14
N PRO A 9 19.95 -19.82 21.18
CA PRO A 9 19.95 -18.81 20.10
C PRO A 9 21.24 -17.97 20.00
N LEU A 10 21.99 -17.83 21.11
CA LEU A 10 23.14 -16.92 21.19
C LEU A 10 24.28 -17.25 20.22
N GLY A 11 24.42 -18.51 19.83
CA GLY A 11 25.40 -18.93 18.83
C GLY A 11 25.10 -18.43 17.41
N LEU A 12 23.86 -18.00 17.13
CA LEU A 12 23.42 -17.49 15.85
C LEU A 12 23.39 -15.97 15.79
N GLU A 13 23.64 -15.28 16.91
CA GLU A 13 23.62 -13.83 17.03
C GLU A 13 25.06 -13.31 17.14
N ALA A 14 25.47 -12.48 16.19
CA ALA A 14 26.78 -11.84 16.19
C ALA A 14 26.71 -10.43 16.81
N GLY A 15 27.47 -10.19 17.86
CA GLY A 15 27.56 -8.89 18.54
C GLY A 15 26.47 -8.66 19.57
N THR A 16 26.24 -7.39 19.90
CA THR A 16 25.22 -6.97 20.86
C THR A 16 23.83 -7.08 20.23
N PRO A 17 22.84 -7.74 20.87
CA PRO A 17 21.47 -7.80 20.37
C PRO A 17 20.88 -6.39 20.18
N ALA A 18 19.89 -6.28 19.27
CA ALA A 18 19.16 -5.04 19.02
C ALA A 18 18.15 -4.73 20.14
N VAL A 19 18.65 -4.46 21.37
CA VAL A 19 17.86 -4.33 22.59
C VAL A 19 16.77 -3.25 22.44
N SER A 20 17.13 -2.07 21.93
CA SER A 20 16.18 -0.97 21.72
C SER A 20 15.07 -1.37 20.73
N GLY A 21 15.43 -2.08 19.65
CA GLY A 21 14.45 -2.56 18.67
C GLY A 21 13.47 -3.58 19.25
N VAL A 22 13.95 -4.50 20.10
CA VAL A 22 13.11 -5.50 20.75
C VAL A 22 12.14 -4.85 21.74
N ILE A 23 12.62 -3.88 22.54
CA ILE A 23 11.75 -3.15 23.48
C ILE A 23 10.71 -2.31 22.72
N ALA A 24 11.11 -1.63 21.65
CA ALA A 24 10.20 -0.85 20.82
C ALA A 24 9.14 -1.74 20.13
N LEU A 25 9.53 -2.94 19.67
CA LEU A 25 8.60 -3.92 19.13
C LEU A 25 7.57 -4.36 20.18
N GLY A 26 8.00 -4.62 21.41
CA GLY A 26 7.08 -4.95 22.50
C GLY A 26 6.03 -3.85 22.72
N ALA A 27 6.45 -2.58 22.78
CA ALA A 27 5.54 -1.45 22.93
C ALA A 27 4.57 -1.30 21.71
N ALA A 28 5.04 -1.61 20.50
CA ALA A 28 4.20 -1.61 19.31
C ALA A 28 3.15 -2.73 19.35
N LEU A 29 3.51 -3.91 19.81
CA LEU A 29 2.58 -5.03 20.00
C LEU A 29 1.51 -4.70 21.04
N ASP A 30 1.92 -4.15 22.20
CA ASP A 30 0.99 -3.69 23.24
C ASP A 30 0.00 -2.63 22.72
N TYR A 31 0.44 -1.77 21.78
CA TYR A 31 -0.45 -0.82 21.13
C TYR A 31 -1.47 -1.54 20.21
N LEU A 32 -1.01 -2.48 19.38
CA LEU A 32 -1.87 -3.22 18.47
C LEU A 32 -2.90 -4.09 19.21
N GLU A 33 -2.53 -4.69 20.34
CA GLU A 33 -3.44 -5.50 21.17
C GLU A 33 -4.61 -4.70 21.78
N ARG A 34 -4.46 -3.37 21.88
CA ARG A 34 -5.53 -2.48 22.38
C ARG A 34 -6.53 -2.07 21.31
N LEU A 35 -6.22 -2.32 20.03
CA LEU A 35 -7.13 -1.99 18.94
C LEU A 35 -8.25 -3.03 18.86
N ASP A 36 -9.46 -2.55 18.67
CA ASP A 36 -10.58 -3.41 18.30
C ASP A 36 -10.41 -3.83 16.83
N THR A 37 -9.83 -5.00 16.60
CA THR A 37 -9.51 -5.52 15.27
C THR A 37 -10.74 -5.72 14.40
N GLU A 38 -11.90 -6.02 15.00
CA GLU A 38 -13.16 -6.16 14.26
C GLU A 38 -13.63 -4.78 13.75
N ALA A 39 -13.60 -3.76 14.61
CA ALA A 39 -13.94 -2.38 14.20
C ALA A 39 -12.98 -1.85 13.12
N VAL A 40 -11.68 -2.12 13.24
CA VAL A 40 -10.69 -1.78 12.20
C VAL A 40 -11.03 -2.46 10.88
N SER A 41 -11.31 -3.76 10.89
CA SER A 41 -11.65 -4.53 9.69
C SER A 41 -12.91 -3.99 9.01
N GLN A 42 -13.95 -3.69 9.78
CA GLN A 42 -15.20 -3.11 9.26
C GLN A 42 -14.98 -1.72 8.65
N HIS A 43 -14.19 -0.87 9.32
CA HIS A 43 -13.82 0.45 8.83
C HIS A 43 -13.07 0.37 7.50
N GLU A 44 -12.01 -0.43 7.44
CA GLU A 44 -11.22 -0.62 6.21
C GLU A 44 -12.06 -1.22 5.07
N ALA A 45 -12.95 -2.17 5.37
CA ALA A 45 -13.86 -2.73 4.38
C ALA A 45 -14.86 -1.70 3.84
N ALA A 46 -15.33 -0.77 4.69
CA ALA A 46 -16.20 0.32 4.26
C ALA A 46 -15.47 1.28 3.32
N LEU A 47 -14.28 1.74 3.70
CA LEU A 47 -13.45 2.61 2.86
C LEU A 47 -13.04 1.92 1.56
N HIS A 48 -12.71 0.64 1.60
CA HIS A 48 -12.36 -0.12 0.41
C HIS A 48 -13.52 -0.20 -0.59
N ARG A 49 -14.76 -0.41 -0.12
CA ARG A 49 -15.94 -0.38 -1.01
C ARG A 49 -16.10 0.98 -1.67
N LEU A 50 -15.91 2.08 -0.93
CA LEU A 50 -15.98 3.43 -1.47
C LEU A 50 -14.84 3.68 -2.48
N LEU A 51 -13.62 3.24 -2.20
CA LEU A 51 -12.49 3.32 -3.12
C LEU A 51 -12.80 2.61 -4.45
N LEU A 52 -13.24 1.35 -4.39
CA LEU A 52 -13.57 0.59 -5.60
C LEU A 52 -14.74 1.20 -6.37
N ALA A 53 -15.79 1.66 -5.68
CA ALA A 53 -16.91 2.33 -6.31
C ALA A 53 -16.48 3.62 -7.03
N GLY A 54 -15.63 4.41 -6.39
CA GLY A 54 -15.10 5.65 -6.97
C GLY A 54 -14.12 5.42 -8.13
N LEU A 55 -13.38 4.31 -8.18
CA LEU A 55 -12.50 3.99 -9.30
C LEU A 55 -13.25 3.41 -10.49
N ARG A 56 -14.31 2.61 -10.23
CA ARG A 56 -15.13 2.01 -11.28
C ARG A 56 -15.87 3.08 -12.08
N GLY A 57 -15.97 2.87 -13.37
CA GLY A 57 -16.70 3.78 -14.28
C GLY A 57 -15.92 5.01 -14.76
N ARG A 58 -14.67 5.23 -14.30
CA ARG A 58 -13.81 6.25 -14.89
C ARG A 58 -13.29 5.79 -16.25
N ALA A 59 -13.42 6.64 -17.27
CA ALA A 59 -12.99 6.33 -18.63
C ALA A 59 -11.50 5.99 -18.66
N GLY A 60 -11.15 4.92 -19.36
CA GLY A 60 -9.77 4.45 -19.51
C GLY A 60 -9.16 3.83 -18.26
N LEU A 61 -9.81 3.86 -17.09
CA LEU A 61 -9.30 3.24 -15.88
C LEU A 61 -9.68 1.77 -15.80
N ARG A 62 -8.69 0.90 -15.63
CA ARG A 62 -8.83 -0.54 -15.48
C ARG A 62 -8.30 -0.99 -14.13
N LEU A 63 -9.18 -1.53 -13.27
CA LEU A 63 -8.78 -2.22 -12.05
C LEU A 63 -8.06 -3.53 -12.38
N LEU A 64 -7.02 -3.84 -11.63
CA LEU A 64 -6.23 -5.06 -11.76
C LEU A 64 -6.58 -6.04 -10.63
N GLY A 65 -7.22 -7.14 -11.00
CA GLY A 65 -7.66 -8.16 -10.06
C GLY A 65 -8.92 -7.77 -9.28
N GLU A 66 -9.28 -8.64 -8.34
CA GLU A 66 -10.35 -8.41 -7.37
C GLU A 66 -9.71 -8.33 -5.97
N PRO A 67 -9.41 -7.13 -5.47
CA PRO A 67 -8.75 -6.99 -4.17
C PRO A 67 -9.72 -7.36 -3.03
N HIS A 68 -9.22 -8.19 -2.10
CA HIS A 68 -9.94 -8.60 -0.89
C HIS A 68 -9.43 -7.89 0.38
N SER A 69 -8.49 -6.96 0.22
CA SER A 69 -7.88 -6.17 1.30
C SER A 69 -8.04 -4.68 1.00
N ALA A 70 -7.80 -3.83 1.98
CA ALA A 70 -7.97 -2.38 1.90
C ALA A 70 -6.97 -1.70 0.93
N LEU A 71 -6.88 -2.20 -0.30
CA LEU A 71 -6.06 -1.65 -1.38
C LEU A 71 -6.74 -1.84 -2.74
N ALA A 72 -6.34 -1.02 -3.72
CA ALA A 72 -6.68 -1.20 -5.13
C ALA A 72 -5.46 -0.98 -6.00
N CYS A 73 -5.32 -1.81 -7.07
CA CYS A 73 -4.36 -1.59 -8.14
C CYS A 73 -5.10 -1.28 -9.43
N PHE A 74 -4.62 -0.28 -10.18
CA PHE A 74 -5.23 0.08 -11.45
C PHE A 74 -4.22 0.64 -12.44
N THR A 75 -4.62 0.65 -13.70
CA THR A 75 -3.93 1.35 -14.80
C THR A 75 -4.91 2.33 -15.45
N VAL A 76 -4.37 3.28 -16.19
CA VAL A 76 -5.15 4.18 -17.04
C VAL A 76 -4.60 4.10 -18.46
N ASP A 77 -5.47 3.92 -19.44
CA ASP A 77 -5.09 3.75 -20.82
C ASP A 77 -4.32 4.98 -21.35
N GLY A 78 -3.18 4.72 -21.97
CA GLY A 78 -2.33 5.77 -22.51
C GLY A 78 -1.52 6.57 -21.48
N ILE A 79 -1.71 6.37 -20.17
CA ILE A 79 -1.04 7.12 -19.12
C ILE A 79 0.00 6.25 -18.42
N HIS A 80 1.25 6.75 -18.36
CA HIS A 80 2.29 6.07 -17.61
C HIS A 80 2.06 6.20 -16.09
N SER A 81 2.15 5.09 -15.35
CA SER A 81 1.88 5.07 -13.91
C SER A 81 2.78 6.01 -13.09
N GLY A 82 4.01 6.24 -13.53
CA GLY A 82 4.94 7.17 -12.89
C GLY A 82 4.48 8.62 -13.00
N ASP A 83 3.99 9.04 -14.18
CA ASP A 83 3.53 10.41 -14.40
C ASP A 83 2.29 10.71 -13.59
N LEU A 84 1.34 9.76 -13.55
CA LEU A 84 0.15 9.88 -12.73
C LEU A 84 0.49 9.95 -11.24
N ALA A 85 1.41 9.12 -10.76
CA ALA A 85 1.85 9.15 -9.37
C ALA A 85 2.56 10.46 -9.01
N HIS A 86 3.33 11.04 -9.94
CA HIS A 86 3.98 12.32 -9.75
C HIS A 86 2.95 13.45 -9.52
N LEU A 87 1.96 13.56 -10.40
CA LEU A 87 0.90 14.57 -10.26
C LEU A 87 0.04 14.38 -8.98
N LEU A 88 -0.21 13.12 -8.57
CA LEU A 88 -0.88 12.85 -7.31
C LEU A 88 -0.03 13.29 -6.11
N THR A 89 1.29 13.04 -6.16
CA THR A 89 2.23 13.45 -5.11
C THR A 89 2.29 14.97 -4.96
N GLU A 90 2.28 15.73 -6.06
CA GLU A 90 2.22 17.19 -6.03
C GLU A 90 0.97 17.73 -5.33
N GLN A 91 -0.10 16.94 -5.29
CA GLN A 91 -1.36 17.26 -4.59
C GLN A 91 -1.43 16.65 -3.18
N GLY A 92 -0.31 16.14 -2.66
CA GLY A 92 -0.22 15.57 -1.31
C GLY A 92 -0.80 14.15 -1.19
N ILE A 93 -1.05 13.46 -2.30
CA ILE A 93 -1.57 12.09 -2.32
C ILE A 93 -0.42 11.10 -2.52
N ALA A 94 -0.14 10.30 -1.50
CA ALA A 94 0.88 9.26 -1.57
C ALA A 94 0.28 7.97 -2.15
N VAL A 95 0.83 7.54 -3.29
CA VAL A 95 0.50 6.26 -3.93
C VAL A 95 1.78 5.51 -4.29
N ARG A 96 1.67 4.25 -4.61
CA ARG A 96 2.80 3.50 -5.16
C ARG A 96 2.57 3.27 -6.66
N ALA A 97 3.60 3.54 -7.48
CA ALA A 97 3.58 3.28 -8.92
C ALA A 97 4.65 2.26 -9.33
N GLY A 98 4.45 1.59 -10.45
CA GLY A 98 5.41 0.70 -11.08
C GLY A 98 5.05 -0.78 -11.00
N HIS A 99 6.07 -1.64 -10.93
CA HIS A 99 5.89 -3.09 -11.05
C HIS A 99 5.48 -3.80 -9.74
N HIS A 100 5.52 -3.12 -8.59
CA HIS A 100 5.17 -3.67 -7.26
C HIS A 100 5.90 -4.97 -6.88
N CYS A 101 7.13 -5.18 -7.38
CA CYS A 101 7.89 -6.44 -7.26
C CYS A 101 7.15 -7.66 -7.85
N ALA A 102 6.22 -7.44 -8.79
CA ALA A 102 5.34 -8.46 -9.40
C ALA A 102 5.41 -8.41 -10.94
N MET A 103 6.59 -8.19 -11.51
CA MET A 103 6.79 -8.04 -12.97
C MET A 103 6.19 -9.19 -13.79
N PRO A 104 6.36 -10.49 -13.43
CA PRO A 104 5.75 -11.57 -14.19
C PRO A 104 4.21 -11.51 -14.21
N LEU A 105 3.58 -11.08 -13.11
CA LEU A 105 2.13 -10.90 -13.04
C LEU A 105 1.67 -9.76 -13.95
N LEU A 106 2.35 -8.62 -13.92
CA LEU A 106 2.00 -7.47 -14.76
C LEU A 106 2.17 -7.81 -16.25
N GLN A 107 3.22 -8.54 -16.60
CA GLN A 107 3.40 -9.04 -17.98
C GLN A 107 2.25 -9.93 -18.42
N ARG A 108 1.80 -10.85 -17.55
CA ARG A 108 0.64 -11.72 -17.83
C ARG A 108 -0.66 -10.92 -17.97
N LEU A 109 -0.80 -9.80 -17.24
CA LEU A 109 -1.95 -8.88 -17.34
C LEU A 109 -1.84 -7.92 -18.52
N GLY A 110 -0.71 -7.92 -19.24
CA GLY A 110 -0.46 -7.06 -20.41
C GLY A 110 -0.27 -5.59 -20.02
N VAL A 111 0.33 -5.30 -18.85
CA VAL A 111 0.57 -3.93 -18.37
C VAL A 111 2.02 -3.74 -17.98
N ASN A 112 2.56 -2.53 -18.20
CA ASN A 112 3.96 -2.17 -17.92
C ASN A 112 4.16 -1.54 -16.55
N GLY A 113 3.09 -1.36 -15.78
CA GLY A 113 3.09 -0.76 -14.46
C GLY A 113 1.67 -0.48 -13.99
N ALA A 114 1.51 -0.20 -12.71
CA ALA A 114 0.22 0.11 -12.11
C ALA A 114 0.36 1.14 -11.00
N ILE A 115 -0.73 1.80 -10.68
CA ILE A 115 -0.89 2.57 -9.44
C ILE A 115 -1.49 1.65 -8.39
N ARG A 116 -0.94 1.69 -7.17
CA ARG A 116 -1.53 1.06 -5.99
C ARG A 116 -1.91 2.11 -4.97
N VAL A 117 -3.17 2.14 -4.62
CA VAL A 117 -3.72 2.88 -3.48
C VAL A 117 -3.91 1.89 -2.34
N SER A 118 -3.45 2.24 -1.16
CA SER A 118 -3.62 1.43 0.05
C SER A 118 -4.26 2.28 1.14
N LEU A 119 -5.21 1.71 1.84
CA LEU A 119 -5.91 2.32 2.95
C LEU A 119 -5.44 1.68 4.26
N GLY A 120 -5.45 2.42 5.32
CA GLY A 120 -5.18 1.94 6.67
C GLY A 120 -6.22 2.46 7.66
N LEU A 121 -6.15 1.98 8.88
CA LEU A 121 -7.08 2.29 9.98
C LEU A 121 -7.20 3.79 10.30
N TYR A 122 -6.25 4.60 9.85
CA TYR A 122 -6.17 6.05 10.08
C TYR A 122 -6.74 6.89 8.91
N ASN A 123 -7.13 6.25 7.80
CA ASN A 123 -7.75 6.96 6.68
C ASN A 123 -9.25 7.15 6.93
N ASP A 124 -9.82 8.16 6.29
CA ASP A 124 -11.24 8.48 6.33
C ASP A 124 -11.84 8.74 4.93
N GLU A 125 -13.14 8.99 4.87
CA GLU A 125 -13.83 9.31 3.62
C GLU A 125 -13.34 10.63 3.00
N GLY A 126 -12.88 11.58 3.83
CA GLY A 126 -12.29 12.83 3.37
C GLY A 126 -10.97 12.61 2.62
N ASP A 127 -10.17 11.62 3.04
CA ASP A 127 -8.97 11.20 2.32
C ASP A 127 -9.33 10.66 0.93
N LEU A 128 -10.37 9.83 0.84
CA LEU A 128 -10.85 9.32 -0.44
C LEU A 128 -11.36 10.43 -1.36
N GLN A 129 -12.09 11.41 -0.82
CA GLN A 129 -12.54 12.55 -1.62
C GLN A 129 -11.38 13.39 -2.15
N ARG A 130 -10.35 13.63 -1.31
CA ARG A 130 -9.11 14.31 -1.75
C ARG A 130 -8.39 13.51 -2.83
N PHE A 131 -8.29 12.20 -2.65
CA PHE A 131 -7.69 11.32 -3.65
C PHE A 131 -8.44 11.38 -4.98
N PHE A 132 -9.77 11.27 -4.98
CA PHE A 132 -10.55 11.31 -6.22
C PHE A 132 -10.47 12.67 -6.92
N THR A 133 -10.51 13.76 -6.17
CA THR A 133 -10.34 15.11 -6.73
C THR A 133 -8.96 15.27 -7.37
N ALA A 134 -7.92 14.79 -6.71
CA ALA A 134 -6.55 14.82 -7.24
C ALA A 134 -6.39 13.92 -8.46
N LEU A 135 -7.02 12.74 -8.44
CA LEU A 135 -7.00 11.80 -9.56
C LEU A 135 -7.67 12.40 -10.80
N ASP A 136 -8.87 12.96 -10.64
CA ASP A 136 -9.61 13.55 -11.76
C ASP A 136 -8.83 14.71 -12.40
N LYS A 137 -8.24 15.59 -11.58
CA LYS A 137 -7.38 16.68 -12.06
C LYS A 137 -6.11 16.17 -12.76
N ALA A 138 -5.48 15.12 -12.24
CA ALA A 138 -4.30 14.53 -12.87
C ALA A 138 -4.64 13.88 -14.23
N LEU A 139 -5.81 13.24 -14.33
CA LEU A 139 -6.29 12.65 -15.57
C LEU A 139 -6.59 13.72 -16.63
N GLU A 140 -7.19 14.86 -16.25
CA GLU A 140 -7.42 16.01 -17.14
C GLU A 140 -6.11 16.60 -17.70
N LEU A 141 -5.02 16.55 -16.93
CA LEU A 141 -3.71 17.08 -17.36
C LEU A 141 -2.93 16.11 -18.27
N LEU A 142 -3.23 14.81 -18.21
CA LEU A 142 -2.50 13.76 -18.93
C LEU A 142 -3.24 13.25 -20.19
N GLN A 143 -4.48 13.65 -20.42
CA GLN A 143 -5.28 13.35 -21.61
C GLN A 143 -5.19 14.47 -22.63
#